data_60dc3f8358b64eaa3e676d4ec6d54470
#
_entry.id   60dc3f8358b64eaa3e676d4ec6d54470
#
_cell.length_a   1.000
_cell.length_b   1.000
_cell.length_c   1.000
_cell.angle_alpha   90.00
_cell.angle_beta   90.00
_cell.angle_gamma   90.00
#
_symmetry.space_group_name_H-M   'P 1'
#
loop_
_entity.id
_entity.type
_entity.pdbx_description
1 polymer ?
#
loop_
_entity_poly.entity_id
_entity_poly.type
_entity_poly.pdbx_seq_one_letter_code
_entity_poly.pdbx_strand_id
1 'polypeptide(L)'
;ENVGAHTLVGEGVGARAAQADPLANPTTEADDIEIFGYLGTKSTAASPGDSAKQTAVKVNNLTGETGVKAYAKTYASIESTSAEQKTYSVKINGFTTGNFVISSGDVESAVDAINQVSGSTGVTASSSNNKIVLFDSDGDDITVENLQTLDGFSDLRVSKLGEDGLVSNVVG
;
A
#
# COMPACT_ATOMS: atom_id res chain seq x y z
N GLU A 1 1.54 -5.38 14.21
CA GLU A 1 1.38 -6.08 12.92
C GLU A 1 1.80 -5.14 11.82
N ASN A 2 2.96 -5.42 11.27
CA ASN A 2 3.45 -4.67 10.13
C ASN A 2 2.89 -5.28 8.86
N VAL A 3 1.94 -4.61 8.27
CA VAL A 3 1.48 -4.90 6.93
C VAL A 3 2.21 -3.92 6.04
N GLY A 4 2.83 -4.36 4.97
CA GLY A 4 3.60 -3.51 4.06
C GLY A 4 2.78 -2.48 3.26
N ALA A 5 1.49 -2.42 3.48
CA ALA A 5 0.66 -1.24 3.43
C ALA A 5 0.30 -0.94 4.88
N HIS A 6 0.52 0.27 5.33
CA HIS A 6 0.32 0.62 6.72
C HIS A 6 -1.09 0.33 7.17
N THR A 7 -1.23 -0.54 8.16
CA THR A 7 -2.49 -0.72 8.85
C THR A 7 -2.61 0.39 9.88
N LEU A 8 -3.47 1.35 9.63
CA LEU A 8 -3.95 2.24 10.67
C LEU A 8 -5.04 1.50 11.43
N VAL A 9 -4.64 0.64 12.35
CA VAL A 9 -5.57 0.05 13.30
C VAL A 9 -5.60 0.95 14.51
N GLY A 10 -6.64 1.71 14.64
CA GLY A 10 -6.98 2.29 15.91
C GLY A 10 -7.53 1.17 16.81
N GLU A 11 -6.67 0.47 17.53
CA GLU A 11 -7.11 -0.32 18.65
C GLU A 11 -7.15 0.56 19.87
N GLY A 12 -8.29 0.77 20.40
CA GLY A 12 -8.33 1.28 21.73
C GLY A 12 -9.58 2.03 22.09
N VAL A 13 -10.17 1.55 23.12
CA VAL A 13 -11.14 2.28 23.94
C VAL A 13 -10.45 3.54 24.44
N GLY A 14 -10.76 4.67 23.83
CA GLY A 14 -10.40 5.97 24.36
C GLY A 14 -9.02 6.51 24.07
N ALA A 15 -8.18 5.83 23.33
CA ALA A 15 -6.94 6.40 22.84
C ALA A 15 -7.11 6.71 21.36
N ARG A 16 -7.27 7.98 21.05
CA ARG A 16 -7.05 8.45 19.69
C ARG A 16 -5.61 8.07 19.35
N ALA A 17 -5.41 7.12 18.42
CA ALA A 17 -4.14 7.06 17.76
C ALA A 17 -3.96 8.44 17.13
N ALA A 18 -3.07 9.25 17.69
CA ALA A 18 -2.61 10.42 17.00
C ALA A 18 -2.24 9.96 15.60
N GLN A 19 -2.52 10.77 14.62
CA GLN A 19 -2.08 10.58 13.26
C GLN A 19 -0.62 10.11 13.30
N ALA A 20 -0.41 8.81 13.20
CA ALA A 20 0.93 8.25 13.23
C ALA A 20 1.48 8.42 11.83
N ASP A 21 2.70 8.93 11.73
CA ASP A 21 3.42 8.91 10.48
C ASP A 21 3.46 7.47 9.95
N PRO A 22 3.33 7.27 8.63
CA PRO A 22 3.45 5.96 8.03
C PRO A 22 4.75 5.29 8.46
N LEU A 23 4.68 4.02 8.81
CA LEU A 23 5.88 3.25 9.11
C LEU A 23 6.77 3.17 7.87
N ALA A 24 8.07 3.16 8.07
CA ALA A 24 9.02 2.95 6.98
C ALA A 24 8.84 1.56 6.37
N ASN A 25 9.16 1.44 5.09
CA ASN A 25 9.23 0.16 4.39
C ASN A 25 10.17 -0.78 5.17
N PRO A 26 9.74 -2.02 5.50
CA PRO A 26 10.50 -2.94 6.35
C PRO A 26 11.67 -3.63 5.65
N THR A 27 11.90 -3.40 4.37
CA THR A 27 13.05 -4.01 3.64
C THR A 27 14.36 -3.68 4.35
N THR A 28 15.18 -4.70 4.55
CA THR A 28 16.46 -4.62 5.23
C THR A 28 17.61 -5.05 4.33
N GLU A 29 18.86 -4.86 4.77
CA GLU A 29 20.03 -5.38 4.06
C GLU A 29 20.11 -6.92 4.02
N ALA A 30 19.28 -7.62 4.80
CA ALA A 30 19.21 -9.09 4.79
C ALA A 30 18.32 -9.65 3.68
N ASP A 31 17.61 -8.81 2.95
CA ASP A 31 16.66 -9.20 1.90
C ASP A 31 17.33 -9.28 0.49
N ASP A 32 18.60 -9.68 0.45
CA ASP A 32 19.35 -9.85 -0.79
C ASP A 32 18.66 -10.83 -1.74
N ILE A 33 18.71 -10.52 -3.05
CA ILE A 33 18.08 -11.32 -4.08
C ILE A 33 19.13 -12.02 -4.92
N GLU A 34 19.04 -13.34 -5.03
CA GLU A 34 19.79 -14.14 -5.97
C GLU A 34 18.96 -14.40 -7.23
N ILE A 35 19.52 -14.09 -8.40
CA ILE A 35 18.84 -14.13 -9.69
C ILE A 35 19.45 -15.26 -10.51
N PHE A 36 18.68 -16.31 -10.73
CA PHE A 36 19.05 -17.45 -11.56
C PHE A 36 18.49 -17.27 -12.98
N GLY A 37 19.30 -16.75 -13.87
CA GLY A 37 18.89 -16.50 -15.23
C GLY A 37 19.54 -17.46 -16.23
N TYR A 38 19.02 -17.51 -17.46
CA TYR A 38 19.55 -18.39 -18.51
C TYR A 38 20.94 -17.97 -19.03
N LEU A 39 21.34 -16.72 -18.81
CA LEU A 39 22.67 -16.20 -19.13
C LEU A 39 23.68 -16.40 -17.99
N GLY A 40 23.19 -16.50 -16.77
CA GLY A 40 24.04 -16.64 -15.58
C GLY A 40 23.30 -16.35 -14.30
N THR A 41 23.98 -16.58 -13.17
CA THR A 41 23.48 -16.27 -11.84
C THR A 41 24.19 -15.04 -11.30
N LYS A 42 23.43 -14.12 -10.75
CA LYS A 42 23.89 -12.90 -10.09
C LYS A 42 23.10 -12.62 -8.85
N SER A 43 23.67 -11.89 -7.92
CA SER A 43 22.97 -11.36 -6.75
C SER A 43 22.96 -9.85 -6.75
N THR A 44 21.95 -9.27 -6.15
CA THR A 44 21.86 -7.85 -5.86
C THR A 44 21.54 -7.63 -4.41
N ALA A 45 22.25 -6.69 -3.79
CA ALA A 45 22.03 -6.35 -2.40
C ALA A 45 20.77 -5.50 -2.22
N ALA A 46 19.98 -5.84 -1.22
CA ALA A 46 18.91 -4.99 -0.75
C ALA A 46 19.47 -3.78 -0.02
N SER A 47 18.73 -2.68 -0.03
CA SER A 47 19.00 -1.52 0.80
C SER A 47 17.81 -1.30 1.73
N PRO A 48 18.04 -0.79 2.95
CA PRO A 48 16.95 -0.49 3.87
C PRO A 48 15.93 0.43 3.21
N GLY A 49 14.65 0.02 3.26
CA GLY A 49 13.55 0.78 2.70
C GLY A 49 13.38 0.68 1.18
N ASP A 50 14.04 -0.26 0.50
CA ASP A 50 13.82 -0.48 -0.93
C ASP A 50 12.35 -0.79 -1.21
N SER A 51 11.73 -0.02 -2.09
CA SER A 51 10.43 -0.33 -2.67
C SER A 51 10.54 -1.45 -3.70
N ALA A 52 9.42 -2.04 -4.10
CA ALA A 52 9.39 -3.01 -5.19
C ALA A 52 9.99 -2.44 -6.48
N LYS A 53 9.75 -1.16 -6.78
CA LYS A 53 10.34 -0.43 -7.90
C LYS A 53 11.86 -0.40 -7.83
N GLN A 54 12.42 -0.02 -6.70
CA GLN A 54 13.89 0.02 -6.51
C GLN A 54 14.51 -1.36 -6.66
N THR A 55 13.86 -2.38 -6.11
CA THR A 55 14.27 -3.78 -6.28
C THR A 55 14.23 -4.20 -7.74
N ALA A 56 13.16 -3.89 -8.47
CA ALA A 56 13.08 -4.19 -9.91
C ALA A 56 14.17 -3.50 -10.72
N VAL A 57 14.52 -2.25 -10.39
CA VAL A 57 15.63 -1.53 -11.04
C VAL A 57 16.96 -2.26 -10.79
N LYS A 58 17.22 -2.70 -9.56
CA LYS A 58 18.44 -3.45 -9.22
C LYS A 58 18.55 -4.76 -10.03
N VAL A 59 17.45 -5.50 -10.12
CA VAL A 59 17.37 -6.72 -10.94
C VAL A 59 17.61 -6.41 -12.43
N ASN A 60 16.97 -5.36 -12.94
CA ASN A 60 17.07 -4.99 -14.35
C ASN A 60 18.46 -4.47 -14.75
N ASN A 61 19.23 -3.94 -13.82
CA ASN A 61 20.63 -3.58 -14.06
C ASN A 61 21.50 -4.80 -14.37
N LEU A 62 21.06 -6.00 -13.96
CA LEU A 62 21.75 -7.28 -14.20
C LEU A 62 21.14 -8.06 -15.37
N THR A 63 20.19 -7.51 -16.10
CA THR A 63 19.52 -8.22 -17.22
C THR A 63 20.50 -8.68 -18.29
N GLY A 64 21.51 -7.88 -18.60
CA GLY A 64 22.55 -8.26 -19.60
C GLY A 64 23.39 -9.47 -19.19
N GLU A 65 23.46 -9.77 -17.89
CA GLU A 65 24.24 -10.88 -17.34
C GLU A 65 23.38 -12.07 -16.92
N THR A 66 22.11 -11.86 -16.66
CA THR A 66 21.17 -12.89 -16.21
C THR A 66 20.13 -13.26 -17.27
N GLY A 67 19.76 -12.33 -18.13
CA GLY A 67 18.62 -12.46 -19.05
C GLY A 67 17.25 -12.28 -18.39
N VAL A 68 17.21 -11.93 -17.09
CA VAL A 68 15.99 -11.76 -16.32
C VAL A 68 15.56 -10.28 -16.34
N LYS A 69 14.27 -10.05 -16.50
CA LYS A 69 13.62 -8.73 -16.32
C LYS A 69 12.62 -8.80 -15.19
N ALA A 70 12.60 -7.76 -14.38
CA ALA A 70 11.63 -7.57 -13.30
C ALA A 70 10.70 -6.39 -13.59
N TYR A 71 9.46 -6.53 -13.18
CA TYR A 71 8.44 -5.49 -13.19
C TYR A 71 7.89 -5.38 -11.78
N ALA A 72 7.74 -4.17 -11.31
CA ALA A 72 7.20 -3.90 -9.99
C ALA A 72 5.78 -3.35 -10.10
N LYS A 73 4.94 -3.77 -9.18
CA LYS A 73 3.59 -3.25 -8.97
C LYS A 73 3.29 -3.31 -7.48
N THR A 74 2.54 -2.37 -6.97
CA THR A 74 2.12 -2.36 -5.57
C THR A 74 0.61 -2.33 -5.47
N TYR A 75 0.07 -3.23 -4.66
CA TYR A 75 -1.37 -3.33 -4.38
C TYR A 75 -1.62 -3.23 -2.89
N ALA A 76 -2.66 -2.51 -2.54
CA ALA A 76 -3.17 -2.44 -1.18
C ALA A 76 -4.70 -2.42 -1.19
N SER A 77 -5.33 -2.65 -0.06
CA SER A 77 -6.77 -2.44 0.08
C SER A 77 -7.08 -1.59 1.29
N ILE A 78 -8.15 -0.82 1.17
CA ILE A 78 -8.77 -0.11 2.28
C ILE A 78 -10.18 -0.67 2.44
N GLU A 79 -10.55 -1.01 3.67
CA GLU A 79 -11.92 -1.37 4.02
C GLU A 79 -12.37 -0.62 5.27
N SER A 80 -13.64 -0.29 5.34
CA SER A 80 -14.24 0.19 6.58
C SER A 80 -14.66 -1.00 7.43
N THR A 81 -14.32 -0.95 8.71
CA THR A 81 -14.78 -1.92 9.70
C THR A 81 -16.09 -1.49 10.37
N SER A 82 -16.57 -0.27 10.06
CA SER A 82 -17.85 0.24 10.56
C SER A 82 -19.03 -0.38 9.81
N ALA A 83 -20.05 -0.78 10.55
CA ALA A 83 -21.34 -1.18 9.99
C ALA A 83 -22.20 0.04 9.58
N GLU A 84 -21.84 1.22 10.03
CA GLU A 84 -22.57 2.47 9.78
C GLU A 84 -21.93 3.28 8.68
N GLN A 85 -22.72 4.08 8.01
CA GLN A 85 -22.23 5.06 7.06
C GLN A 85 -21.39 6.12 7.78
N LYS A 86 -20.18 6.35 7.29
CA LYS A 86 -19.27 7.36 7.83
C LYS A 86 -18.56 8.13 6.73
N THR A 87 -18.16 9.35 7.07
CA THR A 87 -17.37 10.21 6.19
C THR A 87 -15.91 10.17 6.59
N TYR A 88 -15.06 9.97 5.60
CA TYR A 88 -13.62 9.86 5.76
C TYR A 88 -12.88 10.85 4.87
N SER A 89 -11.64 11.10 5.21
CA SER A 89 -10.63 11.70 4.36
C SER A 89 -9.31 10.99 4.68
N VAL A 90 -8.54 10.67 3.67
CA VAL A 90 -7.24 10.01 3.83
C VAL A 90 -6.15 10.81 3.13
N LYS A 91 -4.93 10.58 3.54
CA LYS A 91 -3.75 11.11 2.86
C LYS A 91 -3.00 9.94 2.25
N ILE A 92 -2.83 9.94 0.95
CA ILE A 92 -2.14 8.89 0.19
C ILE A 92 -0.85 9.47 -0.37
N ASN A 93 0.27 8.85 -0.06
CA ASN A 93 1.59 9.30 -0.50
C ASN A 93 1.82 10.80 -0.27
N GLY A 94 1.34 11.32 0.85
CA GLY A 94 1.47 12.72 1.23
C GLY A 94 0.40 13.67 0.69
N PHE A 95 -0.54 13.21 -0.14
CA PHE A 95 -1.61 14.03 -0.72
C PHE A 95 -2.97 13.68 -0.14
N THR A 96 -3.68 14.71 0.32
CA THR A 96 -4.99 14.56 0.97
C THR A 96 -6.09 14.42 -0.07
N THR A 97 -6.97 13.42 0.11
CA THR A 97 -8.19 13.27 -0.68
C THR A 97 -9.25 14.28 -0.24
N GLY A 98 -10.23 14.54 -1.09
CA GLY A 98 -11.51 15.10 -0.64
C GLY A 98 -12.21 14.19 0.37
N ASN A 99 -13.24 14.70 1.02
CA ASN A 99 -14.10 13.89 1.87
C ASN A 99 -14.89 12.90 1.02
N PHE A 100 -15.01 11.68 1.51
CA PHE A 100 -15.80 10.63 0.89
C PHE A 100 -16.58 9.85 1.93
N VAL A 101 -17.63 9.20 1.48
CA VAL A 101 -18.52 8.41 2.34
C VAL A 101 -18.31 6.94 2.03
N ILE A 102 -18.16 6.14 3.07
CA ILE A 102 -18.28 4.68 2.99
C ILE A 102 -19.54 4.26 3.73
N SER A 103 -20.40 3.54 3.06
CA SER A 103 -21.56 2.89 3.64
C SER A 103 -21.48 1.38 3.50
N SER A 104 -22.36 0.65 4.14
CA SER A 104 -22.41 -0.82 4.04
C SER A 104 -22.52 -1.25 2.58
N GLY A 105 -21.42 -1.67 2.00
CA GLY A 105 -21.35 -2.18 0.64
C GLY A 105 -21.13 -1.15 -0.47
N ASP A 106 -20.96 0.14 -0.15
CA ASP A 106 -20.71 1.17 -1.14
C ASP A 106 -19.41 1.93 -0.82
N VAL A 107 -18.45 1.83 -1.71
CA VAL A 107 -17.12 2.47 -1.63
C VAL A 107 -16.83 3.38 -2.84
N GLU A 108 -17.80 3.59 -3.72
CA GLU A 108 -17.58 4.33 -4.99
C GLU A 108 -17.16 5.77 -4.73
N SER A 109 -17.76 6.43 -3.72
CA SER A 109 -17.35 7.79 -3.34
C SER A 109 -15.88 7.87 -2.91
N ALA A 110 -15.37 6.83 -2.26
CA ALA A 110 -13.97 6.73 -1.88
C ALA A 110 -13.06 6.50 -3.10
N VAL A 111 -13.46 5.62 -4.00
CA VAL A 111 -12.75 5.36 -5.25
C VAL A 111 -12.62 6.65 -6.06
N ASP A 112 -13.70 7.41 -6.22
CA ASP A 112 -13.70 8.68 -6.94
C ASP A 112 -12.77 9.70 -6.28
N ALA A 113 -12.85 9.87 -4.96
CA ALA A 113 -12.02 10.83 -4.23
C ALA A 113 -10.52 10.51 -4.33
N ILE A 114 -10.16 9.23 -4.29
CA ILE A 114 -8.77 8.79 -4.44
C ILE A 114 -8.29 9.01 -5.87
N ASN A 115 -9.10 8.66 -6.86
CA ASN A 115 -8.75 8.84 -8.27
C ASN A 115 -8.60 10.30 -8.69
N GLN A 116 -9.31 11.24 -8.03
CA GLN A 116 -9.15 12.67 -8.26
C GLN A 116 -7.74 13.17 -7.93
N VAL A 117 -7.03 12.54 -7.02
CA VAL A 117 -5.66 12.89 -6.63
C VAL A 117 -4.61 11.94 -7.22
N SER A 118 -5.00 11.00 -8.06
CA SER A 118 -4.11 9.97 -8.62
C SER A 118 -2.93 10.55 -9.39
N GLY A 119 -3.11 11.66 -10.10
CA GLY A 119 -2.02 12.34 -10.80
C GLY A 119 -0.91 12.87 -9.90
N SER A 120 -1.21 13.09 -8.60
CA SER A 120 -0.21 13.53 -7.61
C SER A 120 0.32 12.37 -6.78
N THR A 121 -0.52 11.38 -6.51
CA THR A 121 -0.18 10.24 -5.65
C THR A 121 0.53 9.12 -6.38
N GLY A 122 0.33 8.98 -7.70
CA GLY A 122 0.72 7.81 -8.48
C GLY A 122 -0.19 6.59 -8.25
N VAL A 123 -1.19 6.70 -7.37
CA VAL A 123 -2.05 5.60 -6.95
C VAL A 123 -3.42 5.75 -7.57
N THR A 124 -3.93 4.67 -8.16
CA THR A 124 -5.31 4.55 -8.63
C THR A 124 -6.12 3.65 -7.72
N ALA A 125 -7.42 3.85 -7.69
CA ALA A 125 -8.35 3.07 -6.89
C ALA A 125 -9.42 2.40 -7.76
N SER A 126 -9.85 1.23 -7.33
CA SER A 126 -11.01 0.52 -7.86
C SER A 126 -11.79 -0.14 -6.73
N SER A 127 -13.04 -0.46 -6.96
CA SER A 127 -13.86 -1.20 -5.99
C SER A 127 -13.79 -2.70 -6.25
N SER A 128 -13.70 -3.48 -5.19
CA SER A 128 -13.79 -4.94 -5.25
C SER A 128 -14.36 -5.50 -3.95
N ASN A 129 -15.51 -6.16 -3.99
CA ASN A 129 -16.14 -6.79 -2.83
C ASN A 129 -16.24 -5.85 -1.62
N ASN A 130 -16.74 -4.64 -1.81
CA ASN A 130 -16.87 -3.61 -0.78
C ASN A 130 -15.54 -3.11 -0.18
N LYS A 131 -14.43 -3.41 -0.84
CA LYS A 131 -13.11 -2.88 -0.52
C LYS A 131 -12.65 -1.93 -1.60
N ILE A 132 -11.83 -0.98 -1.21
CA ILE A 132 -11.12 -0.09 -2.12
C ILE A 132 -9.77 -0.75 -2.40
N VAL A 133 -9.50 -1.11 -3.64
CA VAL A 133 -8.20 -1.63 -4.06
C VAL A 133 -7.37 -0.48 -4.60
N LEU A 134 -6.20 -0.29 -4.01
CA LEU A 134 -5.20 0.70 -4.43
C LEU A 134 -4.14 0.02 -5.28
N PHE A 135 -3.71 0.70 -6.32
CA PHE A 135 -2.73 0.20 -7.26
C PHE A 135 -1.72 1.29 -7.64
N ASP A 136 -0.44 0.96 -7.51
CA ASP A 136 0.66 1.73 -8.07
C ASP A 136 1.36 0.90 -9.15
N SER A 137 1.34 1.40 -10.39
CA SER A 137 1.85 0.68 -11.57
C SER A 137 3.37 0.63 -11.64
N ASP A 138 4.04 1.48 -10.90
CA ASP A 138 5.50 1.60 -10.90
C ASP A 138 6.15 0.80 -9.77
N GLY A 139 5.33 0.34 -8.81
CA GLY A 139 5.80 -0.41 -7.64
C GLY A 139 6.41 0.46 -6.55
N ASP A 140 6.05 1.74 -6.51
CA ASP A 140 6.37 2.61 -5.38
C ASP A 140 5.55 2.19 -4.14
N ASP A 141 6.02 2.56 -2.97
CA ASP A 141 5.31 2.29 -1.73
C ASP A 141 4.00 3.10 -1.68
N ILE A 142 2.94 2.48 -1.18
CA ILE A 142 1.67 3.15 -0.93
C ILE A 142 1.56 3.43 0.57
N THR A 143 1.53 4.70 0.94
CA THR A 143 1.28 5.13 2.32
C THR A 143 -0.13 5.68 2.46
N VAL A 144 -0.82 5.30 3.52
CA VAL A 144 -2.19 5.76 3.82
C VAL A 144 -2.25 6.28 5.25
N GLU A 145 -2.67 7.52 5.41
CA GLU A 145 -2.94 8.13 6.71
C GLU A 145 -4.44 8.45 6.80
N ASN A 146 -5.08 8.04 7.88
CA ASN A 146 -6.46 8.40 8.14
C ASN A 146 -6.53 9.79 8.79
N LEU A 147 -7.23 10.72 8.13
CA LEU A 147 -7.39 12.09 8.61
C LEU A 147 -8.67 12.30 9.41
N GLN A 148 -9.47 11.27 9.60
CA GLN A 148 -10.69 11.36 10.37
C GLN A 148 -10.41 11.70 11.84
N THR A 149 -10.92 12.81 12.29
CA THR A 149 -10.62 13.35 13.63
C THR A 149 -11.82 13.35 14.57
N LEU A 150 -13.05 13.15 14.07
CA LEU A 150 -14.26 13.49 14.80
C LEU A 150 -14.68 12.43 15.83
N ASP A 151 -14.46 11.16 15.57
CA ASP A 151 -15.01 10.10 16.42
C ASP A 151 -13.95 9.33 17.24
N GLY A 152 -12.68 9.71 17.11
CA GLY A 152 -11.61 9.12 17.92
C GLY A 152 -11.20 7.68 17.54
N PHE A 153 -11.88 7.08 16.56
CA PHE A 153 -11.62 5.72 16.12
C PHE A 153 -11.20 5.69 14.66
N SER A 154 -10.26 4.83 14.34
CA SER A 154 -9.98 4.48 12.96
C SER A 154 -10.79 3.24 12.60
N ASP A 155 -11.82 3.44 11.79
CA ASP A 155 -12.61 2.34 11.25
C ASP A 155 -12.09 1.88 9.88
N LEU A 156 -10.93 2.39 9.47
CA LEU A 156 -10.29 1.99 8.23
C LEU A 156 -9.19 0.97 8.50
N ARG A 157 -9.25 -0.13 7.79
CA ARG A 157 -8.20 -1.14 7.75
C ARG A 157 -7.49 -1.05 6.41
N VAL A 158 -6.17 -0.93 6.45
CA VAL A 158 -5.31 -1.01 5.26
C VAL A 158 -4.61 -2.35 5.25
N SER A 159 -4.65 -3.06 4.14
CA SER A 159 -4.02 -4.36 3.99
C SER A 159 -3.17 -4.40 2.73
N LYS A 160 -2.04 -5.11 2.80
CA LYS A 160 -1.23 -5.41 1.63
C LYS A 160 -1.92 -6.49 0.81
N LEU A 161 -1.98 -6.31 -0.51
CA LEU A 161 -2.47 -7.32 -1.44
C LEU A 161 -1.35 -7.85 -2.31
N GLY A 162 -1.41 -9.16 -2.63
CA GLY A 162 -0.67 -9.74 -3.73
C GLY A 162 -1.31 -9.39 -5.08
N GLU A 163 -0.63 -9.69 -6.18
CA GLU A 163 -1.16 -9.50 -7.54
C GLU A 163 -2.44 -10.32 -7.80
N ASP A 164 -2.62 -11.41 -7.05
CA ASP A 164 -3.82 -12.26 -7.05
C ASP A 164 -5.02 -11.66 -6.32
N GLY A 165 -4.87 -10.47 -5.73
CA GLY A 165 -5.90 -9.79 -4.94
C GLY A 165 -6.11 -10.38 -3.54
N LEU A 166 -5.28 -11.34 -3.13
CA LEU A 166 -5.34 -11.91 -1.80
C LEU A 166 -4.51 -11.08 -0.81
N VAL A 167 -4.97 -11.01 0.43
CA VAL A 167 -4.19 -10.39 1.51
C VAL A 167 -2.91 -11.19 1.69
N SER A 168 -1.79 -10.56 1.40
CA SER A 168 -0.49 -11.16 1.63
C SER A 168 -0.13 -11.03 3.11
N ASN A 169 -0.28 -12.11 3.85
CA ASN A 169 0.29 -12.24 5.18
C ASN A 169 1.79 -12.50 5.02
N VAL A 170 2.54 -11.52 4.66
CA VAL A 170 3.98 -11.60 4.83
C VAL A 170 4.24 -11.39 6.31
N VAL A 171 4.37 -12.51 7.01
CA VAL A 171 4.99 -12.51 8.33
C VAL A 171 6.48 -12.32 8.04
N GLY A 172 6.96 -11.11 8.22
CA GLY A 172 8.38 -10.85 8.29
C GLY A 172 8.87 -11.07 9.70
#